data_70cf49b753bd48befef1efeb240bbc88
#
_entry.id   70cf49b753bd48befef1efeb240bbc88
#
_cell.length_a   1.000
_cell.length_b   1.000
_cell.length_c   1.000
_cell.angle_alpha   90.00
_cell.angle_beta   90.00
_cell.angle_gamma   90.00
#
_symmetry.space_group_name_H-M   'P 1'
#
loop_
_entity.id
_entity.type
_entity.pdbx_description
1 polymer ?
#
loop_
_entity_poly.entity_id
_entity_poly.type
_entity_poly.pdbx_seq_one_letter_code
_entity_poly.pdbx_strand_id
1 'polypeptide(L)'
;MSMSEKNRRFFLKVKLTEKIKFCVYAAVFLICYFLPVEKLRIEGPILESIALTRWYAREHVLLCLIPAFFIAGAISVFISQASVIKFFGAKANKFLAYSVASVSGGILAVCSCTVLPLFSGIYKRGAGLGPATAFLYSGPAINVLAIIMTARVLGWELGLARALGAIIFSVVVGFLMHLIFLKEERARNEEGDFQNGEEEEKMPLWKTAFYLASMVGILVFANWARPQPGDTGLWPFIFSIKWVITGLFLAALAVMMIKWFDKDEIGLWGNASWEFAKQIMPLLLMGVMIAGFLLGRPGHEGLIPPWIVERAVGGNSLQANFFASIVGAFMYFATLTEVPILQGLIGSGMGKGPALALLLAGPALSLPNMLVIRGILGTKKTIVYVSLVVIMATISGIFFGIITH
;
A
#
# COMPACT_ATOMS: atom_id res chain seq x y z
N MET A 1 -45.93 3.25 4.26
CA MET A 1 -45.69 4.64 3.78
C MET A 1 -45.15 4.55 2.36
N SER A 2 -45.95 4.85 1.34
CA SER A 2 -45.52 4.71 -0.07
C SER A 2 -44.47 5.77 -0.39
N MET A 3 -43.31 5.37 -0.73
CA MET A 3 -42.23 6.23 -1.19
C MET A 3 -42.69 6.98 -2.44
N SER A 4 -42.68 8.32 -2.44
CA SER A 4 -43.11 9.16 -3.55
C SER A 4 -42.42 8.69 -4.86
N GLU A 5 -43.17 8.67 -5.97
CA GLU A 5 -42.69 8.24 -7.28
C GLU A 5 -41.41 8.98 -7.73
N LYS A 6 -41.25 10.23 -7.30
CA LYS A 6 -40.06 11.05 -7.48
C LYS A 6 -38.84 10.50 -6.75
N ASN A 7 -38.98 9.98 -5.52
CA ASN A 7 -37.94 9.33 -4.76
C ASN A 7 -37.53 7.99 -5.40
N ARG A 8 -38.51 7.22 -5.89
CA ARG A 8 -38.28 5.96 -6.58
C ARG A 8 -37.47 6.14 -7.87
N ARG A 9 -37.82 7.17 -8.68
CA ARG A 9 -37.04 7.52 -9.90
C ARG A 9 -35.66 8.04 -9.56
N PHE A 10 -35.47 8.78 -8.50
CA PHE A 10 -34.17 9.24 -8.03
C PHE A 10 -33.27 8.04 -7.62
N PHE A 11 -33.78 7.13 -6.79
CA PHE A 11 -33.06 5.92 -6.38
C PHE A 11 -32.71 5.01 -7.56
N LEU A 12 -33.61 4.84 -8.51
CA LEU A 12 -33.36 4.07 -9.74
C LEU A 12 -32.26 4.72 -10.58
N LYS A 13 -32.28 6.04 -10.73
CA LYS A 13 -31.27 6.80 -11.48
C LYS A 13 -29.88 6.70 -10.83
N VAL A 14 -29.79 6.81 -9.50
CA VAL A 14 -28.57 6.63 -8.74
C VAL A 14 -28.03 5.19 -8.89
N LYS A 15 -28.89 4.18 -8.74
CA LYS A 15 -28.50 2.78 -8.88
C LYS A 15 -28.05 2.43 -10.31
N LEU A 16 -28.67 3.03 -11.33
CA LEU A 16 -28.26 2.88 -12.73
C LEU A 16 -26.91 3.54 -12.97
N THR A 17 -26.66 4.72 -12.41
CA THR A 17 -25.37 5.42 -12.50
C THR A 17 -24.23 4.62 -11.88
N GLU A 18 -24.44 3.97 -10.73
CA GLU A 18 -23.43 3.14 -10.09
C GLU A 18 -23.13 1.86 -10.90
N LYS A 19 -24.14 1.23 -11.50
CA LYS A 19 -23.93 0.10 -12.43
C LYS A 19 -23.13 0.52 -13.66
N ILE A 20 -23.42 1.69 -14.24
CA ILE A 20 -22.65 2.21 -15.37
C ILE A 20 -21.20 2.47 -14.97
N LYS A 21 -20.96 3.08 -13.81
CA LYS A 21 -19.59 3.27 -13.30
C LYS A 21 -18.86 1.94 -13.15
N PHE A 22 -19.50 0.94 -12.54
CA PHE A 22 -18.90 -0.40 -12.41
C PHE A 22 -18.54 -0.99 -13.77
N CYS A 23 -19.44 -0.92 -14.75
CA CYS A 23 -19.17 -1.41 -16.11
C CYS A 23 -18.01 -0.66 -16.77
N VAL A 24 -17.92 0.67 -16.58
CA VAL A 24 -16.81 1.48 -17.10
C VAL A 24 -15.48 1.06 -16.46
N TYR A 25 -15.42 0.89 -15.14
CA TYR A 25 -14.20 0.45 -14.45
C TYR A 25 -13.80 -0.97 -14.89
N ALA A 26 -14.76 -1.88 -15.02
CA ALA A 26 -14.52 -3.23 -15.52
C ALA A 26 -14.02 -3.20 -16.98
N ALA A 27 -14.61 -2.38 -17.82
CA ALA A 27 -14.18 -2.23 -19.22
C ALA A 27 -12.76 -1.65 -19.31
N VAL A 28 -12.46 -0.57 -18.57
CA VAL A 28 -11.11 0.00 -18.51
C VAL A 28 -10.09 -1.04 -18.03
N PHE A 29 -10.43 -1.78 -16.96
CA PHE A 29 -9.57 -2.85 -16.47
C PHE A 29 -9.32 -3.94 -17.53
N LEU A 30 -10.37 -4.42 -18.20
CA LEU A 30 -10.25 -5.45 -19.24
C LEU A 30 -9.43 -4.93 -20.44
N ILE A 31 -9.63 -3.69 -20.85
CA ILE A 31 -8.82 -3.05 -21.89
C ILE A 31 -7.35 -3.03 -21.46
N CYS A 32 -7.02 -2.53 -20.27
CA CYS A 32 -5.64 -2.52 -19.76
C CYS A 32 -5.05 -3.93 -19.66
N TYR A 33 -5.84 -4.91 -19.22
CA TYR A 33 -5.39 -6.29 -19.00
C TYR A 33 -5.06 -7.02 -20.31
N PHE A 34 -5.92 -6.87 -21.35
CA PHE A 34 -5.79 -7.58 -22.62
C PHE A 34 -5.05 -6.80 -23.71
N LEU A 35 -4.64 -5.56 -23.44
CA LEU A 35 -4.00 -4.69 -24.43
C LEU A 35 -2.75 -5.37 -25.04
N PRO A 36 -2.67 -5.56 -26.36
CA PRO A 36 -1.53 -6.19 -27.02
C PRO A 36 -0.37 -5.20 -27.21
N VAL A 37 0.29 -4.85 -26.11
CA VAL A 37 1.38 -3.83 -26.10
C VAL A 37 2.49 -4.16 -27.11
N GLU A 38 2.76 -5.45 -27.32
CA GLU A 38 3.81 -5.93 -28.25
C GLU A 38 3.49 -5.65 -29.73
N LYS A 39 2.20 -5.41 -30.06
CA LYS A 39 1.74 -5.10 -31.42
C LYS A 39 1.61 -3.61 -31.70
N LEU A 40 1.78 -2.78 -30.66
CA LEU A 40 1.70 -1.33 -30.82
C LEU A 40 3.00 -0.84 -31.51
N ARG A 41 2.84 -0.13 -32.62
CA ARG A 41 3.95 0.53 -33.34
C ARG A 41 4.31 1.89 -32.72
N ILE A 42 4.17 2.02 -31.40
CA ILE A 42 4.50 3.22 -30.64
C ILE A 42 5.76 2.89 -29.86
N GLU A 43 6.75 3.76 -29.90
CA GLU A 43 8.01 3.61 -29.17
C GLU A 43 8.17 4.73 -28.12
N GLY A 44 9.11 4.52 -27.19
CA GLY A 44 9.47 5.52 -26.19
C GLY A 44 8.51 5.62 -25.00
N PRO A 45 8.50 6.76 -24.28
CA PRO A 45 7.82 6.93 -22.99
C PRO A 45 6.32 6.62 -22.99
N ILE A 46 5.65 6.84 -24.13
CA ILE A 46 4.20 6.55 -24.26
C ILE A 46 3.96 5.05 -24.21
N LEU A 47 4.78 4.27 -24.92
CA LEU A 47 4.69 2.80 -24.88
C LEU A 47 4.95 2.29 -23.46
N GLU A 48 5.96 2.84 -22.77
CA GLU A 48 6.31 2.44 -21.41
C GLU A 48 5.21 2.79 -20.39
N SER A 49 4.53 3.92 -20.56
CA SER A 49 3.34 4.26 -19.77
C SER A 49 2.24 3.19 -19.91
N ILE A 50 1.93 2.81 -21.14
CA ILE A 50 0.90 1.81 -21.44
C ILE A 50 1.34 0.41 -20.97
N ALA A 51 2.59 0.07 -21.19
CA ALA A 51 3.15 -1.23 -20.83
C ALA A 51 3.20 -1.43 -19.30
N LEU A 52 3.60 -0.41 -18.53
CA LEU A 52 3.58 -0.44 -17.08
C LEU A 52 2.15 -0.56 -16.55
N THR A 53 1.19 0.14 -17.17
CA THR A 53 -0.22 0.06 -16.83
C THR A 53 -0.79 -1.36 -17.05
N ARG A 54 -0.49 -2.00 -18.18
CA ARG A 54 -0.86 -3.39 -18.47
C ARG A 54 -0.26 -4.34 -17.45
N TRP A 55 1.03 -4.20 -17.18
CA TRP A 55 1.72 -5.02 -16.18
C TRP A 55 1.07 -4.89 -14.81
N TYR A 56 0.79 -3.65 -14.38
CA TYR A 56 0.10 -3.38 -13.13
C TYR A 56 -1.30 -4.02 -13.05
N ALA A 57 -2.08 -3.91 -14.13
CA ALA A 57 -3.41 -4.51 -14.21
C ALA A 57 -3.36 -6.04 -14.05
N ARG A 58 -2.36 -6.69 -14.61
CA ARG A 58 -2.22 -8.16 -14.58
C ARG A 58 -1.71 -8.67 -13.24
N GLU A 59 -0.67 -8.04 -12.70
CA GLU A 59 0.03 -8.56 -11.53
C GLU A 59 -0.57 -8.09 -10.20
N HIS A 60 -1.17 -6.88 -10.18
CA HIS A 60 -1.55 -6.27 -8.90
C HIS A 60 -3.06 -6.08 -8.70
N VAL A 61 -3.86 -5.88 -9.76
CA VAL A 61 -5.28 -5.53 -9.55
C VAL A 61 -6.07 -6.71 -9.02
N LEU A 62 -6.02 -7.88 -9.67
CA LEU A 62 -6.88 -9.01 -9.31
C LEU A 62 -6.53 -9.64 -7.95
N LEU A 63 -5.28 -9.98 -7.74
CA LEU A 63 -4.86 -10.77 -6.57
C LEU A 63 -4.47 -9.92 -5.36
N CYS A 64 -4.18 -8.62 -5.57
CA CYS A 64 -3.69 -7.74 -4.53
C CYS A 64 -4.71 -6.66 -4.18
N LEU A 65 -5.12 -5.84 -5.16
CA LEU A 65 -5.91 -4.65 -4.91
C LEU A 65 -7.39 -4.96 -4.61
N ILE A 66 -8.00 -5.89 -5.34
CA ILE A 66 -9.40 -6.29 -5.09
C ILE A 66 -9.57 -6.86 -3.68
N PRO A 67 -8.81 -7.88 -3.23
CA PRO A 67 -8.88 -8.33 -1.84
C PRO A 67 -8.66 -7.21 -0.82
N ALA A 68 -7.74 -6.28 -1.09
CA ALA A 68 -7.49 -5.16 -0.20
C ALA A 68 -8.68 -4.21 -0.06
N PHE A 69 -9.43 -3.96 -1.13
CA PHE A 69 -10.67 -3.19 -1.05
C PHE A 69 -11.73 -3.89 -0.19
N PHE A 70 -11.84 -5.21 -0.29
CA PHE A 70 -12.75 -5.97 0.56
C PHE A 70 -12.31 -5.94 2.02
N ILE A 71 -11.01 -6.05 2.32
CA ILE A 71 -10.49 -5.90 3.69
C ILE A 71 -10.79 -4.50 4.23
N ALA A 72 -10.53 -3.45 3.47
CA ALA A 72 -10.82 -2.07 3.87
C ALA A 72 -12.32 -1.81 4.08
N GLY A 73 -13.15 -2.35 3.19
CA GLY A 73 -14.61 -2.32 3.32
C GLY A 73 -15.08 -3.05 4.58
N ALA A 74 -14.50 -4.20 4.88
CA ALA A 74 -14.78 -4.97 6.08
C ALA A 74 -14.38 -4.20 7.36
N ILE A 75 -13.19 -3.61 7.40
CA ILE A 75 -12.76 -2.74 8.49
C ILE A 75 -13.74 -1.59 8.67
N SER A 76 -14.16 -0.97 7.57
CA SER A 76 -15.08 0.17 7.58
C SER A 76 -16.50 -0.16 8.02
N VAL A 77 -16.97 -1.40 7.90
CA VAL A 77 -18.34 -1.81 8.24
C VAL A 77 -18.39 -2.56 9.58
N PHE A 78 -17.46 -3.49 9.80
CA PHE A 78 -17.57 -4.46 10.89
C PHE A 78 -16.67 -4.13 12.09
N ILE A 79 -15.59 -3.37 11.94
CA ILE A 79 -14.83 -2.90 13.08
C ILE A 79 -15.54 -1.69 13.69
N SER A 80 -15.89 -1.77 14.97
CA SER A 80 -16.51 -0.65 15.64
C SER A 80 -15.56 0.54 15.70
N GLN A 81 -16.12 1.73 15.55
CA GLN A 81 -15.36 2.96 15.71
C GLN A 81 -14.72 3.06 17.08
N ALA A 82 -15.44 2.61 18.13
CA ALA A 82 -14.96 2.54 19.49
C ALA A 82 -13.69 1.70 19.62
N SER A 83 -13.62 0.53 18.97
CA SER A 83 -12.42 -0.33 18.96
C SER A 83 -11.22 0.35 18.28
N VAL A 84 -11.43 1.02 17.15
CA VAL A 84 -10.34 1.75 16.48
C VAL A 84 -9.87 2.91 17.35
N ILE A 85 -10.77 3.69 17.94
CA ILE A 85 -10.43 4.81 18.82
C ILE A 85 -9.71 4.33 20.08
N LYS A 86 -10.11 3.18 20.65
CA LYS A 86 -9.46 2.60 21.83
C LYS A 86 -8.00 2.26 21.59
N PHE A 87 -7.65 1.69 20.43
CA PHE A 87 -6.30 1.23 20.15
C PHE A 87 -5.46 2.25 19.34
N PHE A 88 -6.07 3.05 18.48
CA PHE A 88 -5.39 3.97 17.56
C PHE A 88 -5.85 5.42 17.69
N GLY A 89 -6.81 5.74 18.54
CA GLY A 89 -7.36 7.08 18.72
C GLY A 89 -6.42 8.02 19.47
N ALA A 90 -6.80 9.29 19.52
CA ALA A 90 -6.00 10.35 20.16
C ALA A 90 -5.74 10.11 21.67
N LYS A 91 -6.65 9.42 22.35
CA LYS A 91 -6.55 9.07 23.79
C LYS A 91 -5.95 7.68 24.03
N ALA A 92 -5.64 6.91 22.99
CA ALA A 92 -5.02 5.60 23.12
C ALA A 92 -3.62 5.69 23.73
N ASN A 93 -3.18 4.59 24.39
CA ASN A 93 -1.79 4.49 24.83
C ASN A 93 -0.88 4.60 23.62
N LYS A 94 -0.14 5.72 23.52
CA LYS A 94 0.70 6.04 22.36
C LYS A 94 1.73 4.96 22.10
N PHE A 95 2.36 4.43 23.13
CA PHE A 95 3.35 3.36 22.99
C PHE A 95 2.74 2.13 22.32
N LEU A 96 1.58 1.68 22.81
CA LEU A 96 0.88 0.53 22.23
C LEU A 96 0.43 0.82 20.78
N ALA A 97 -0.16 1.99 20.53
CA ALA A 97 -0.66 2.37 19.22
C ALA A 97 0.46 2.41 18.14
N TYR A 98 1.61 3.00 18.47
CA TYR A 98 2.76 3.05 17.56
C TYR A 98 3.44 1.68 17.41
N SER A 99 3.58 0.90 18.49
CA SER A 99 4.14 -0.46 18.42
C SER A 99 3.30 -1.37 17.54
N VAL A 100 1.98 -1.36 17.74
CA VAL A 100 1.06 -2.14 16.90
C VAL A 100 1.09 -1.63 15.46
N ALA A 101 1.04 -0.33 15.23
CA ALA A 101 1.08 0.24 13.89
C ALA A 101 2.38 -0.09 13.15
N SER A 102 3.53 -0.01 13.83
CA SER A 102 4.84 -0.28 13.21
C SER A 102 5.08 -1.75 12.90
N VAL A 103 4.53 -2.67 13.69
CA VAL A 103 4.74 -4.12 13.50
C VAL A 103 3.66 -4.75 12.63
N SER A 104 2.42 -4.25 12.69
CA SER A 104 1.29 -4.82 11.94
C SER A 104 1.51 -4.82 10.42
N GLY A 105 2.20 -3.82 9.89
CA GLY A 105 2.58 -3.78 8.47
C GLY A 105 3.41 -4.98 8.04
N GLY A 106 4.38 -5.37 8.87
CA GLY A 106 5.23 -6.56 8.63
C GLY A 106 4.46 -7.88 8.72
N ILE A 107 3.58 -8.01 9.72
CA ILE A 107 2.75 -9.21 9.90
C ILE A 107 1.77 -9.39 8.74
N LEU A 108 1.15 -8.31 8.30
CA LEU A 108 0.18 -8.34 7.21
C LEU A 108 0.84 -8.57 5.84
N ALA A 109 2.17 -8.43 5.73
CA ALA A 109 2.94 -8.57 4.48
C ALA A 109 2.32 -7.81 3.30
N VAL A 110 1.75 -6.65 3.57
CA VAL A 110 1.02 -5.85 2.58
C VAL A 110 1.98 -5.10 1.67
N CYS A 111 1.64 -5.03 0.39
CA CYS A 111 2.35 -4.18 -0.55
C CYS A 111 1.87 -2.72 -0.45
N SER A 112 2.59 -1.82 -1.11
CA SER A 112 2.25 -0.40 -1.15
C SER A 112 0.83 -0.10 -1.66
N CYS A 113 0.29 -0.95 -2.54
CA CYS A 113 -1.07 -0.79 -3.07
C CYS A 113 -2.14 -1.16 -2.04
N THR A 114 -1.88 -2.20 -1.22
CA THR A 114 -2.86 -2.73 -0.27
C THR A 114 -2.90 -1.97 1.03
N VAL A 115 -1.80 -1.34 1.42
CA VAL A 115 -1.76 -0.51 2.64
C VAL A 115 -2.66 0.73 2.53
N LEU A 116 -2.84 1.29 1.33
CA LEU A 116 -3.62 2.50 1.11
C LEU A 116 -5.11 2.34 1.46
N PRO A 117 -5.82 1.31 0.97
CA PRO A 117 -7.19 1.05 1.39
C PRO A 117 -7.30 0.82 2.91
N LEU A 118 -6.38 0.02 3.47
CA LEU A 118 -6.35 -0.27 4.91
C LEU A 118 -6.14 1.01 5.73
N PHE A 119 -5.16 1.82 5.37
CA PHE A 119 -4.91 3.13 5.96
C PHE A 119 -6.15 4.02 5.90
N SER A 120 -6.78 4.12 4.72
CA SER A 120 -8.00 4.90 4.56
C SER A 120 -9.13 4.41 5.45
N GLY A 121 -9.28 3.07 5.57
CA GLY A 121 -10.28 2.44 6.43
C GLY A 121 -10.10 2.79 7.90
N ILE A 122 -8.90 2.61 8.47
CA ILE A 122 -8.63 2.91 9.87
C ILE A 122 -8.66 4.42 10.16
N TYR A 123 -8.14 5.25 9.24
CA TYR A 123 -8.13 6.70 9.42
C TYR A 123 -9.55 7.29 9.42
N LYS A 124 -10.42 6.83 8.52
CA LYS A 124 -11.85 7.23 8.48
C LYS A 124 -12.61 6.79 9.75
N ARG A 125 -12.18 5.70 10.38
CA ARG A 125 -12.76 5.18 11.64
C ARG A 125 -12.22 5.88 12.91
N GLY A 126 -11.45 6.97 12.78
CA GLY A 126 -11.01 7.77 13.90
C GLY A 126 -9.64 7.41 14.45
N ALA A 127 -8.84 6.64 13.74
CA ALA A 127 -7.43 6.50 14.09
C ALA A 127 -6.74 7.87 14.08
N GLY A 128 -5.89 8.13 15.07
CA GLY A 128 -5.06 9.32 15.10
C GLY A 128 -4.08 9.35 13.92
N LEU A 129 -3.79 10.54 13.40
CA LEU A 129 -2.90 10.71 12.23
C LEU A 129 -1.55 10.04 12.42
N GLY A 130 -0.96 10.12 13.62
CA GLY A 130 0.34 9.54 13.93
C GLY A 130 0.37 8.02 13.77
N PRO A 131 -0.41 7.24 14.54
CA PRO A 131 -0.47 5.79 14.37
C PRO A 131 -0.89 5.35 12.97
N ALA A 132 -1.82 6.07 12.33
CA ALA A 132 -2.25 5.77 10.97
C ALA A 132 -1.10 5.94 9.95
N THR A 133 -0.31 7.02 10.05
CA THR A 133 0.85 7.24 9.17
C THR A 133 2.02 6.33 9.51
N ALA A 134 2.19 5.92 10.77
CA ALA A 134 3.15 4.88 11.16
C ALA A 134 2.79 3.55 10.46
N PHE A 135 1.53 3.16 10.46
CA PHE A 135 1.04 1.98 9.73
C PHE A 135 1.21 2.12 8.22
N LEU A 136 0.89 3.29 7.66
CA LEU A 136 1.05 3.58 6.24
C LEU A 136 2.49 3.39 5.77
N TYR A 137 3.46 3.83 6.56
CA TYR A 137 4.89 3.68 6.26
C TYR A 137 5.37 2.24 6.47
N SER A 138 5.01 1.64 7.61
CA SER A 138 5.50 0.31 8.00
C SER A 138 5.04 -0.80 7.06
N GLY A 139 3.83 -0.72 6.52
CA GLY A 139 3.22 -1.74 5.68
C GLY A 139 4.14 -2.20 4.53
N PRO A 140 4.48 -1.32 3.62
CA PRO A 140 5.35 -1.67 2.49
C PRO A 140 6.83 -1.81 2.89
N ALA A 141 7.31 -0.99 3.84
CA ALA A 141 8.73 -0.92 4.20
C ALA A 141 9.20 -2.16 4.97
N ILE A 142 8.37 -2.74 5.85
CA ILE A 142 8.67 -3.90 6.70
C ILE A 142 8.15 -5.20 6.08
N ASN A 143 7.95 -5.28 4.79
CA ASN A 143 7.56 -6.54 4.16
C ASN A 143 8.66 -7.59 4.36
N VAL A 144 8.34 -8.66 5.10
CA VAL A 144 9.30 -9.72 5.47
C VAL A 144 9.97 -10.34 4.26
N LEU A 145 9.22 -10.53 3.16
CA LEU A 145 9.75 -11.07 1.91
C LEU A 145 10.80 -10.16 1.30
N ALA A 146 10.52 -8.87 1.25
CA ALA A 146 11.44 -7.88 0.70
C ALA A 146 12.71 -7.75 1.56
N ILE A 147 12.58 -7.84 2.89
CA ILE A 147 13.73 -7.83 3.81
C ILE A 147 14.60 -9.06 3.57
N ILE A 148 14.03 -10.27 3.52
CA ILE A 148 14.77 -11.52 3.27
C ILE A 148 15.45 -11.47 1.90
N MET A 149 14.75 -11.02 0.85
CA MET A 149 15.33 -10.87 -0.49
C MET A 149 16.47 -9.86 -0.50
N THR A 150 16.30 -8.71 0.17
CA THR A 150 17.37 -7.71 0.30
C THR A 150 18.60 -8.33 0.98
N ALA A 151 18.42 -9.05 2.10
CA ALA A 151 19.50 -9.68 2.82
C ALA A 151 20.23 -10.77 2.00
N ARG A 152 19.51 -11.53 1.19
CA ARG A 152 20.06 -12.60 0.35
C ARG A 152 20.80 -12.08 -0.89
N VAL A 153 20.28 -11.05 -1.54
CA VAL A 153 20.77 -10.57 -2.84
C VAL A 153 21.75 -9.41 -2.70
N LEU A 154 21.46 -8.46 -1.80
CA LEU A 154 22.26 -7.24 -1.60
C LEU A 154 23.15 -7.29 -0.37
N GLY A 155 23.06 -8.36 0.42
CA GLY A 155 23.84 -8.57 1.64
C GLY A 155 23.02 -8.36 2.92
N TRP A 156 23.39 -9.13 3.95
CA TRP A 156 22.70 -9.15 5.25
C TRP A 156 22.70 -7.78 5.95
N GLU A 157 23.78 -7.01 5.76
CA GLU A 157 23.92 -5.65 6.33
C GLU A 157 22.81 -4.72 5.83
N LEU A 158 22.58 -4.72 4.51
CA LEU A 158 21.55 -3.90 3.89
C LEU A 158 20.13 -4.37 4.27
N GLY A 159 19.93 -5.69 4.36
CA GLY A 159 18.68 -6.29 4.82
C GLY A 159 18.33 -5.90 6.26
N LEU A 160 19.31 -5.98 7.17
CA LEU A 160 19.16 -5.58 8.57
C LEU A 160 18.93 -4.07 8.70
N ALA A 161 19.73 -3.25 8.00
CA ALA A 161 19.57 -1.80 8.01
C ALA A 161 18.20 -1.37 7.49
N ARG A 162 17.69 -2.03 6.44
CA ARG A 162 16.33 -1.83 5.94
C ARG A 162 15.28 -2.15 6.99
N ALA A 163 15.38 -3.30 7.66
CA ALA A 163 14.41 -3.73 8.67
C ALA A 163 14.39 -2.77 9.87
N LEU A 164 15.56 -2.47 10.44
CA LEU A 164 15.68 -1.56 11.58
C LEU A 164 15.25 -0.14 11.20
N GLY A 165 15.71 0.36 10.05
CA GLY A 165 15.34 1.68 9.54
C GLY A 165 13.84 1.82 9.35
N ALA A 166 13.20 0.82 8.77
CA ALA A 166 11.76 0.84 8.53
C ALA A 166 10.94 0.85 9.84
N ILE A 167 11.33 0.09 10.86
CA ILE A 167 10.67 0.10 12.17
C ILE A 167 10.84 1.47 12.85
N ILE A 168 12.06 1.96 12.92
CA ILE A 168 12.36 3.25 13.58
C ILE A 168 11.62 4.38 12.87
N PHE A 169 11.65 4.39 11.54
CA PHE A 169 11.04 5.48 10.77
C PHE A 169 9.52 5.46 10.80
N SER A 170 8.91 4.28 10.84
CA SER A 170 7.46 4.21 11.00
C SER A 170 7.00 4.95 12.26
N VAL A 171 7.72 4.75 13.37
CA VAL A 171 7.43 5.43 14.63
C VAL A 171 7.76 6.93 14.54
N VAL A 172 8.95 7.29 14.05
CA VAL A 172 9.42 8.68 14.01
C VAL A 172 8.57 9.52 13.07
N VAL A 173 8.32 9.05 11.84
CA VAL A 173 7.49 9.76 10.86
C VAL A 173 6.05 9.90 11.39
N GLY A 174 5.48 8.83 11.94
CA GLY A 174 4.16 8.90 12.56
C GLY A 174 4.09 9.90 13.70
N PHE A 175 5.09 9.89 14.59
CA PHE A 175 5.16 10.82 15.71
C PHE A 175 5.32 12.29 15.26
N LEU A 176 6.18 12.55 14.29
CA LEU A 176 6.35 13.89 13.71
C LEU A 176 5.07 14.37 13.03
N MET A 177 4.39 13.52 12.26
CA MET A 177 3.09 13.85 11.68
C MET A 177 2.06 14.20 12.75
N HIS A 178 2.02 13.44 13.86
CA HIS A 178 1.15 13.76 14.98
C HIS A 178 1.47 15.13 15.59
N LEU A 179 2.74 15.44 15.82
CA LEU A 179 3.14 16.72 16.42
C LEU A 179 2.84 17.91 15.52
N ILE A 180 3.17 17.81 14.23
CA ILE A 180 2.98 18.91 13.26
C ILE A 180 1.50 19.24 13.10
N PHE A 181 0.63 18.23 13.06
CA PHE A 181 -0.79 18.41 12.82
C PHE A 181 -1.67 18.24 14.06
N LEU A 182 -1.08 18.36 15.27
CA LEU A 182 -1.78 18.15 16.54
C LEU A 182 -3.04 19.03 16.68
N LYS A 183 -2.97 20.28 16.26
CA LYS A 183 -4.10 21.23 16.34
C LYS A 183 -5.23 20.83 15.38
N GLU A 184 -4.91 20.46 14.15
CA GLU A 184 -5.89 20.04 13.15
C GLU A 184 -6.56 18.72 13.53
N GLU A 185 -5.82 17.79 14.14
CA GLU A 185 -6.33 16.52 14.61
C GLU A 185 -7.22 16.67 15.85
N ARG A 186 -6.93 17.62 16.74
CA ARG A 186 -7.81 17.94 17.87
C ARG A 186 -9.14 18.49 17.37
N ALA A 187 -9.12 19.47 16.46
CA ALA A 187 -10.33 20.03 15.86
C ALA A 187 -11.17 18.93 15.16
N ARG A 188 -10.53 18.05 14.39
CA ARG A 188 -11.22 16.91 13.76
C ARG A 188 -11.89 15.98 14.75
N ASN A 189 -11.27 15.74 15.91
CA ASN A 189 -11.83 14.87 16.95
C ASN A 189 -12.94 15.57 17.74
N GLU A 190 -12.97 16.91 17.76
CA GLU A 190 -14.03 17.70 18.43
C GLU A 190 -15.25 17.90 17.50
N GLU A 191 -15.04 18.12 16.21
CA GLU A 191 -16.09 18.25 15.19
C GLU A 191 -16.71 16.93 14.77
N GLY A 192 -15.92 15.85 14.79
CA GLY A 192 -16.43 14.51 14.58
C GLY A 192 -17.09 14.05 15.88
N ASP A 193 -18.34 13.63 15.80
CA ASP A 193 -19.12 13.01 16.89
C ASP A 193 -18.51 11.62 17.29
N PHE A 194 -17.18 11.57 17.37
CA PHE A 194 -16.39 10.40 17.74
C PHE A 194 -16.44 10.13 19.24
N GLN A 195 -17.19 10.94 20.00
CA GLN A 195 -17.20 10.83 21.47
C GLN A 195 -18.36 10.02 22.03
N ASN A 196 -19.44 9.78 21.28
CA ASN A 196 -20.69 9.25 21.86
C ASN A 196 -21.26 8.00 21.17
N GLY A 197 -20.49 7.27 20.41
CA GLY A 197 -20.95 5.99 19.88
C GLY A 197 -20.59 4.85 20.84
N GLU A 198 -21.42 4.57 21.83
CA GLU A 198 -21.61 3.21 22.32
C GLU A 198 -22.24 2.37 21.19
N GLU A 199 -21.54 2.25 20.05
CA GLU A 199 -21.87 1.21 19.10
C GLU A 199 -21.50 -0.10 19.80
N GLU A 200 -22.50 -0.81 20.28
CA GLU A 200 -22.35 -2.20 20.73
C GLU A 200 -21.55 -2.96 19.68
N GLU A 201 -20.51 -3.64 20.10
CA GLU A 201 -19.73 -4.51 19.23
C GLU A 201 -20.70 -5.54 18.62
N LYS A 202 -21.12 -5.32 17.39
CA LYS A 202 -22.07 -6.19 16.68
C LYS A 202 -21.56 -7.63 16.58
N MET A 203 -20.25 -7.82 16.68
CA MET A 203 -19.64 -9.14 16.67
C MET A 203 -18.54 -9.26 17.71
N PRO A 204 -18.40 -10.42 18.38
CA PRO A 204 -17.29 -10.66 19.31
C PRO A 204 -15.95 -10.60 18.55
N LEU A 205 -14.94 -10.01 19.19
CA LEU A 205 -13.61 -9.75 18.61
C LEU A 205 -12.96 -10.97 17.93
N TRP A 206 -13.17 -12.17 18.48
CA TRP A 206 -12.61 -13.39 17.89
C TRP A 206 -13.19 -13.69 16.50
N LYS A 207 -14.50 -13.47 16.28
CA LYS A 207 -15.11 -13.64 14.95
C LYS A 207 -14.52 -12.64 13.95
N THR A 208 -14.42 -11.37 14.36
CA THR A 208 -13.81 -10.31 13.56
C THR A 208 -12.36 -10.64 13.23
N ALA A 209 -11.59 -11.14 14.19
CA ALA A 209 -10.20 -11.55 13.97
C ALA A 209 -10.10 -12.73 12.98
N PHE A 210 -10.95 -13.74 13.09
CA PHE A 210 -10.91 -14.91 12.21
C PHE A 210 -11.27 -14.57 10.78
N TYR A 211 -12.30 -13.78 10.52
CA TYR A 211 -12.65 -13.45 9.14
C TYR A 211 -11.63 -12.47 8.51
N LEU A 212 -11.10 -11.50 9.27
CA LEU A 212 -10.01 -10.64 8.80
C LEU A 212 -8.74 -11.45 8.52
N ALA A 213 -8.37 -12.38 9.42
CA ALA A 213 -7.23 -13.27 9.22
C ALA A 213 -7.40 -14.13 7.96
N SER A 214 -8.62 -14.61 7.68
CA SER A 214 -8.90 -15.35 6.45
C SER A 214 -8.71 -14.48 5.20
N MET A 215 -9.18 -13.25 5.21
CA MET A 215 -9.00 -12.31 4.09
C MET A 215 -7.54 -11.94 3.88
N VAL A 216 -6.78 -11.71 4.98
CA VAL A 216 -5.33 -11.48 4.94
C VAL A 216 -4.61 -12.74 4.44
N GLY A 217 -5.03 -13.93 4.88
CA GLY A 217 -4.52 -15.20 4.39
C GLY A 217 -4.68 -15.34 2.87
N ILE A 218 -5.86 -15.03 2.33
CA ILE A 218 -6.11 -15.00 0.87
C ILE A 218 -5.12 -14.05 0.20
N LEU A 219 -4.98 -12.82 0.72
CA LEU A 219 -4.10 -11.81 0.15
C LEU A 219 -2.64 -12.27 0.12
N VAL A 220 -2.14 -12.81 1.22
CA VAL A 220 -0.74 -13.24 1.38
C VAL A 220 -0.44 -14.45 0.50
N PHE A 221 -1.23 -15.51 0.59
CA PHE A 221 -0.95 -16.76 -0.12
C PHE A 221 -1.21 -16.68 -1.62
N ALA A 222 -2.23 -15.94 -2.07
CA ALA A 222 -2.45 -15.70 -3.50
C ALA A 222 -1.27 -14.95 -4.15
N ASN A 223 -0.67 -14.02 -3.42
CA ASN A 223 0.47 -13.20 -3.89
C ASN A 223 1.85 -13.79 -3.53
N TRP A 224 1.92 -15.05 -3.04
CA TRP A 224 3.20 -15.66 -2.68
C TRP A 224 4.14 -15.73 -3.88
N ALA A 225 5.33 -15.12 -3.74
CA ALA A 225 6.26 -14.94 -4.85
C ALA A 225 6.83 -16.27 -5.36
N ARG A 226 7.14 -16.30 -6.66
CA ARG A 226 7.81 -17.44 -7.28
C ARG A 226 9.21 -17.64 -6.67
N PRO A 227 9.58 -18.87 -6.32
CA PRO A 227 10.94 -19.15 -5.83
C PRO A 227 11.98 -18.88 -6.93
N GLN A 228 13.19 -18.50 -6.52
CA GLN A 228 14.30 -18.33 -7.44
C GLN A 228 14.95 -19.68 -7.77
N PRO A 229 15.63 -19.80 -8.91
CA PRO A 229 16.40 -21.00 -9.24
C PRO A 229 17.43 -21.30 -8.13
N GLY A 230 17.35 -22.50 -7.54
CA GLY A 230 18.19 -22.90 -6.41
C GLY A 230 17.58 -22.73 -5.02
N ASP A 231 16.39 -22.14 -4.89
CA ASP A 231 15.68 -22.08 -3.60
C ASP A 231 15.23 -23.48 -3.16
N THR A 232 15.57 -23.85 -1.92
CA THR A 232 15.16 -25.10 -1.26
C THR A 232 14.48 -24.79 0.07
N GLY A 233 13.64 -25.72 0.56
CA GLY A 233 13.00 -25.61 1.86
C GLY A 233 11.52 -25.14 1.78
N LEU A 234 11.07 -24.43 2.82
CA LEU A 234 9.67 -24.06 3.01
C LEU A 234 9.11 -23.12 1.93
N TRP A 235 9.94 -22.28 1.35
CA TRP A 235 9.50 -21.27 0.39
C TRP A 235 8.93 -21.86 -0.91
N PRO A 236 9.67 -22.74 -1.64
CA PRO A 236 9.12 -23.42 -2.81
C PRO A 236 7.97 -24.35 -2.46
N PHE A 237 7.99 -24.99 -1.29
CA PHE A 237 6.88 -25.83 -0.83
C PHE A 237 5.59 -25.04 -0.68
N ILE A 238 5.61 -23.90 0.02
CA ILE A 238 4.41 -23.03 0.14
C ILE A 238 3.96 -22.54 -1.24
N PHE A 239 4.89 -22.17 -2.12
CA PHE A 239 4.55 -21.76 -3.47
C PHE A 239 3.81 -22.85 -4.26
N SER A 240 4.21 -24.12 -4.12
CA SER A 240 3.55 -25.25 -4.81
C SER A 240 2.12 -25.48 -4.35
N ILE A 241 1.82 -25.22 -3.06
CA ILE A 241 0.49 -25.42 -2.45
C ILE A 241 -0.30 -24.14 -2.24
N LYS A 242 0.22 -22.97 -2.67
CA LYS A 242 -0.38 -21.66 -2.39
C LYS A 242 -1.85 -21.57 -2.80
N TRP A 243 -2.24 -22.16 -3.93
CA TRP A 243 -3.60 -22.13 -4.40
C TRP A 243 -4.54 -23.01 -3.57
N VAL A 244 -4.02 -24.10 -3.00
CA VAL A 244 -4.78 -24.96 -2.06
C VAL A 244 -5.03 -24.17 -0.77
N ILE A 245 -4.01 -23.54 -0.22
CA ILE A 245 -4.13 -22.72 0.99
C ILE A 245 -5.09 -21.54 0.74
N THR A 246 -4.93 -20.85 -0.37
CA THR A 246 -5.84 -19.73 -0.76
C THR A 246 -7.28 -20.22 -0.88
N GLY A 247 -7.49 -21.40 -1.50
CA GLY A 247 -8.81 -22.03 -1.62
C GLY A 247 -9.42 -22.38 -0.27
N LEU A 248 -8.64 -22.87 0.68
CA LEU A 248 -9.10 -23.15 2.05
C LEU A 248 -9.53 -21.85 2.78
N PHE A 249 -8.76 -20.79 2.66
CA PHE A 249 -9.15 -19.48 3.23
C PHE A 249 -10.39 -18.89 2.56
N LEU A 250 -10.53 -19.04 1.24
CA LEU A 250 -11.74 -18.65 0.51
C LEU A 250 -12.96 -19.44 0.97
N ALA A 251 -12.82 -20.76 1.13
CA ALA A 251 -13.90 -21.62 1.64
C ALA A 251 -14.28 -21.24 3.08
N ALA A 252 -13.28 -21.03 3.94
CA ALA A 252 -13.52 -20.57 5.31
C ALA A 252 -14.24 -19.22 5.35
N LEU A 253 -13.80 -18.25 4.54
CA LEU A 253 -14.46 -16.96 4.40
C LEU A 253 -15.91 -17.11 3.91
N ALA A 254 -16.17 -17.94 2.89
CA ALA A 254 -17.51 -18.19 2.39
C ALA A 254 -18.44 -18.80 3.46
N VAL A 255 -17.94 -19.76 4.23
CA VAL A 255 -18.68 -20.36 5.36
C VAL A 255 -18.98 -19.31 6.43
N MET A 256 -18.03 -18.47 6.77
CA MET A 256 -18.22 -17.37 7.72
C MET A 256 -19.24 -16.36 7.21
N MET A 257 -19.17 -15.98 5.93
CA MET A 257 -20.17 -15.08 5.33
C MET A 257 -21.60 -15.63 5.41
N ILE A 258 -21.78 -16.92 5.15
CA ILE A 258 -23.12 -17.54 5.20
C ILE A 258 -23.63 -17.66 6.64
N LYS A 259 -22.73 -17.95 7.61
CA LYS A 259 -23.15 -18.25 8.99
C LYS A 259 -23.20 -17.04 9.91
N TRP A 260 -22.39 -16.00 9.64
CA TRP A 260 -22.19 -14.89 10.57
C TRP A 260 -22.75 -13.56 10.09
N PHE A 261 -23.05 -13.43 8.79
CA PHE A 261 -23.46 -12.17 8.20
C PHE A 261 -24.83 -12.27 7.55
N ASP A 262 -25.64 -11.24 7.74
CA ASP A 262 -26.90 -11.07 7.05
C ASP A 262 -26.71 -10.49 5.64
N LYS A 263 -27.73 -10.65 4.78
CA LYS A 263 -27.68 -10.14 3.38
C LYS A 263 -27.47 -8.63 3.32
N ASP A 264 -28.03 -7.89 4.26
CA ASP A 264 -27.89 -6.43 4.33
C ASP A 264 -26.46 -6.04 4.72
N GLU A 265 -25.83 -6.75 5.65
CA GLU A 265 -24.44 -6.54 6.05
C GLU A 265 -23.46 -6.84 4.92
N ILE A 266 -23.69 -7.92 4.16
CA ILE A 266 -22.90 -8.24 2.97
C ILE A 266 -23.07 -7.14 1.91
N GLY A 267 -24.30 -6.63 1.76
CA GLY A 267 -24.58 -5.50 0.88
C GLY A 267 -23.84 -4.22 1.28
N LEU A 268 -23.83 -3.89 2.59
CA LEU A 268 -23.09 -2.75 3.14
C LEU A 268 -21.57 -2.92 2.92
N TRP A 269 -21.05 -4.11 3.17
CA TRP A 269 -19.64 -4.43 2.93
C TRP A 269 -19.25 -4.28 1.45
N GLY A 270 -20.05 -4.85 0.53
CA GLY A 270 -19.82 -4.69 -0.91
C GLY A 270 -19.82 -3.23 -1.35
N ASN A 271 -20.78 -2.43 -0.86
CA ASN A 271 -20.86 -1.01 -1.15
C ASN A 271 -19.64 -0.24 -0.60
N ALA A 272 -19.21 -0.50 0.64
CA ALA A 272 -18.04 0.12 1.22
C ALA A 272 -16.77 -0.23 0.44
N SER A 273 -16.61 -1.49 0.04
CA SER A 273 -15.48 -1.95 -0.80
C SER A 273 -15.47 -1.25 -2.16
N TRP A 274 -16.64 -1.05 -2.77
CA TRP A 274 -16.81 -0.32 -4.02
C TRP A 274 -16.47 1.18 -3.88
N GLU A 275 -16.84 1.82 -2.76
CA GLU A 275 -16.45 3.21 -2.49
C GLU A 275 -14.92 3.36 -2.43
N PHE A 276 -14.19 2.43 -1.78
CA PHE A 276 -12.74 2.44 -1.79
C PHE A 276 -12.16 2.24 -3.20
N ALA A 277 -12.75 1.33 -3.99
CA ALA A 277 -12.33 1.12 -5.37
C ALA A 277 -12.48 2.39 -6.22
N LYS A 278 -13.62 3.08 -6.14
CA LYS A 278 -13.86 4.33 -6.84
C LYS A 278 -12.91 5.45 -6.43
N GLN A 279 -12.55 5.53 -5.17
CA GLN A 279 -11.65 6.57 -4.65
C GLN A 279 -10.20 6.32 -5.04
N ILE A 280 -9.74 5.09 -5.01
CA ILE A 280 -8.32 4.74 -5.07
C ILE A 280 -7.88 4.34 -6.48
N MET A 281 -8.69 3.53 -7.19
CA MET A 281 -8.29 2.95 -8.47
C MET A 281 -7.96 3.97 -9.58
N PRO A 282 -8.72 5.06 -9.77
CA PRO A 282 -8.37 6.05 -10.80
C PRO A 282 -7.05 6.76 -10.51
N LEU A 283 -6.79 7.07 -9.23
CA LEU A 283 -5.56 7.75 -8.80
C LEU A 283 -4.34 6.84 -8.97
N LEU A 284 -4.48 5.55 -8.63
CA LEU A 284 -3.43 4.56 -8.84
C LEU A 284 -3.14 4.38 -10.33
N LEU A 285 -4.18 4.22 -11.16
CA LEU A 285 -4.02 4.03 -12.59
C LEU A 285 -3.30 5.22 -13.24
N MET A 286 -3.76 6.44 -12.93
CA MET A 286 -3.14 7.67 -13.40
C MET A 286 -1.67 7.78 -12.93
N GLY A 287 -1.40 7.46 -11.67
CA GLY A 287 -0.05 7.47 -11.13
C GLY A 287 0.88 6.46 -11.79
N VAL A 288 0.40 5.24 -12.07
CA VAL A 288 1.17 4.20 -12.78
C VAL A 288 1.47 4.64 -14.22
N MET A 289 0.49 5.26 -14.91
CA MET A 289 0.71 5.81 -16.26
C MET A 289 1.78 6.89 -16.27
N ILE A 290 1.73 7.84 -15.33
CA ILE A 290 2.73 8.92 -15.23
C ILE A 290 4.10 8.35 -14.86
N ALA A 291 4.17 7.41 -13.92
CA ALA A 291 5.42 6.76 -13.53
C ALA A 291 6.05 6.01 -14.70
N GLY A 292 5.27 5.25 -15.46
CA GLY A 292 5.74 4.56 -16.67
C GLY A 292 6.22 5.51 -17.76
N PHE A 293 5.53 6.65 -17.93
CA PHE A 293 5.95 7.68 -18.88
C PHE A 293 7.29 8.32 -18.50
N LEU A 294 7.47 8.66 -17.22
CA LEU A 294 8.68 9.34 -16.73
C LEU A 294 9.89 8.42 -16.65
N LEU A 295 9.72 7.22 -16.10
CA LEU A 295 10.84 6.38 -15.68
C LEU A 295 10.93 5.05 -16.45
N GLY A 296 9.88 4.69 -17.19
CA GLY A 296 9.81 3.41 -17.89
C GLY A 296 9.55 2.23 -16.95
N ARG A 297 9.56 1.03 -17.53
CA ARG A 297 9.58 -0.25 -16.79
C ARG A 297 11.03 -0.63 -16.45
N PRO A 298 11.26 -1.53 -15.48
CA PRO A 298 12.57 -2.11 -15.27
C PRO A 298 13.20 -2.65 -16.58
N GLY A 299 14.40 -2.17 -16.90
CA GLY A 299 15.10 -2.54 -18.14
C GLY A 299 14.65 -1.80 -19.42
N HIS A 300 13.74 -0.85 -19.31
CA HIS A 300 13.28 -0.01 -20.42
C HIS A 300 13.36 1.48 -20.06
N GLU A 301 13.60 2.32 -21.07
CA GLU A 301 13.78 3.74 -20.87
C GLU A 301 12.45 4.50 -20.97
N GLY A 302 12.17 5.34 -19.94
CA GLY A 302 11.12 6.33 -20.00
C GLY A 302 11.61 7.66 -20.59
N LEU A 303 10.98 8.75 -20.15
CA LEU A 303 11.44 10.11 -20.50
C LEU A 303 12.78 10.44 -19.83
N ILE A 304 13.06 9.88 -18.65
CA ILE A 304 14.29 10.06 -17.89
C ILE A 304 15.20 8.85 -18.15
N PRO A 305 16.33 9.03 -18.86
CA PRO A 305 17.24 7.92 -19.15
C PRO A 305 17.91 7.35 -17.90
N PRO A 306 18.11 6.03 -17.81
CA PRO A 306 18.71 5.36 -16.63
C PRO A 306 20.10 5.88 -16.27
N TRP A 307 20.93 6.28 -17.25
CA TRP A 307 22.29 6.77 -17.01
C TRP A 307 22.34 8.05 -16.17
N ILE A 308 21.27 8.89 -16.18
CA ILE A 308 21.17 10.07 -15.32
C ILE A 308 21.04 9.63 -13.89
N VAL A 309 20.21 8.61 -13.63
CA VAL A 309 20.00 8.04 -12.30
C VAL A 309 21.29 7.41 -11.79
N GLU A 310 21.93 6.55 -12.60
CA GLU A 310 23.19 5.86 -12.25
C GLU A 310 24.30 6.85 -11.86
N ARG A 311 24.49 7.91 -12.65
CA ARG A 311 25.50 8.93 -12.41
C ARG A 311 25.24 9.75 -11.14
N ALA A 312 23.97 9.96 -10.80
CA ALA A 312 23.57 10.76 -9.66
C ALA A 312 23.65 10.03 -8.30
N VAL A 313 23.64 8.66 -8.30
CA VAL A 313 23.60 7.86 -7.06
C VAL A 313 24.95 7.20 -6.71
N GLY A 314 26.04 7.56 -7.38
CA GLY A 314 27.39 7.06 -7.09
C GLY A 314 27.94 7.58 -5.75
N GLY A 315 28.73 6.77 -5.04
CA GLY A 315 29.36 7.13 -3.77
C GLY A 315 28.38 7.27 -2.60
N ASN A 316 28.77 8.04 -1.56
CA ASN A 316 27.94 8.26 -0.35
C ASN A 316 27.77 9.76 -0.02
N SER A 317 27.68 10.61 -1.03
CA SER A 317 27.46 12.04 -0.80
C SER A 317 26.03 12.32 -0.35
N LEU A 318 25.83 13.48 0.31
CA LEU A 318 24.47 13.96 0.64
C LEU A 318 23.59 14.06 -0.62
N GLN A 319 24.18 14.54 -1.73
CA GLN A 319 23.44 14.66 -3.00
C GLN A 319 23.01 13.31 -3.54
N ALA A 320 23.90 12.31 -3.51
CA ALA A 320 23.57 10.96 -3.98
C ALA A 320 22.47 10.30 -3.15
N ASN A 321 22.54 10.40 -1.83
CA ASN A 321 21.51 9.86 -0.93
C ASN A 321 20.18 10.59 -1.06
N PHE A 322 20.21 11.93 -1.17
CA PHE A 322 18.98 12.72 -1.40
C PHE A 322 18.35 12.39 -2.75
N PHE A 323 19.15 12.33 -3.80
CA PHE A 323 18.67 12.00 -5.14
C PHE A 323 18.08 10.57 -5.18
N ALA A 324 18.75 9.60 -4.57
CA ALA A 324 18.24 8.23 -4.44
C ALA A 324 16.88 8.17 -3.71
N SER A 325 16.72 8.97 -2.63
CA SER A 325 15.44 9.07 -1.91
C SER A 325 14.33 9.68 -2.78
N ILE A 326 14.64 10.71 -3.56
CA ILE A 326 13.69 11.35 -4.49
C ILE A 326 13.33 10.37 -5.62
N VAL A 327 14.31 9.73 -6.23
CA VAL A 327 14.07 8.74 -7.29
C VAL A 327 13.20 7.60 -6.76
N GLY A 328 13.53 7.06 -5.58
CA GLY A 328 12.72 6.05 -4.91
C GLY A 328 11.28 6.51 -4.67
N ALA A 329 11.09 7.77 -4.25
CA ALA A 329 9.77 8.34 -4.02
C ALA A 329 8.91 8.48 -5.28
N PHE A 330 9.51 8.65 -6.46
CA PHE A 330 8.79 8.79 -7.73
C PHE A 330 8.70 7.48 -8.52
N MET A 331 9.66 6.59 -8.33
CA MET A 331 9.65 5.28 -9.00
C MET A 331 8.53 4.41 -8.42
N TYR A 332 7.89 3.66 -9.32
CA TYR A 332 6.96 2.62 -8.90
C TYR A 332 7.69 1.28 -8.92
N PHE A 333 8.12 0.82 -7.77
CA PHE A 333 8.65 -0.53 -7.59
C PHE A 333 7.58 -1.46 -7.01
N ALA A 334 7.38 -2.61 -7.63
CA ALA A 334 6.79 -3.71 -6.88
C ALA A 334 7.81 -4.18 -5.84
N THR A 335 7.35 -4.50 -4.65
CA THR A 335 8.19 -4.80 -3.47
C THR A 335 9.30 -5.84 -3.73
N LEU A 336 9.12 -6.72 -4.71
CA LEU A 336 10.10 -7.75 -5.06
C LEU A 336 11.00 -7.37 -6.23
N THR A 337 10.61 -6.40 -7.07
CA THR A 337 11.42 -5.98 -8.24
C THR A 337 12.47 -4.92 -7.89
N GLU A 338 12.32 -4.25 -6.74
CA GLU A 338 13.30 -3.24 -6.28
C GLU A 338 14.68 -3.85 -6.02
N VAL A 339 14.75 -5.07 -5.49
CA VAL A 339 16.00 -5.74 -5.12
C VAL A 339 16.87 -6.07 -6.34
N PRO A 340 16.36 -6.73 -7.42
CA PRO A 340 17.12 -6.94 -8.64
C PRO A 340 17.58 -5.63 -9.34
N ILE A 341 16.73 -4.58 -9.30
CA ILE A 341 17.09 -3.28 -9.88
C ILE A 341 18.25 -2.66 -9.10
N LEU A 342 18.17 -2.68 -7.77
CA LEU A 342 19.25 -2.20 -6.93
C LEU A 342 20.54 -3.01 -7.10
N GLN A 343 20.46 -4.31 -7.29
CA GLN A 343 21.61 -5.14 -7.60
C GLN A 343 22.32 -4.66 -8.87
N GLY A 344 21.54 -4.34 -9.92
CA GLY A 344 22.07 -3.74 -11.16
C GLY A 344 22.70 -2.38 -10.92
N LEU A 345 22.04 -1.47 -10.17
CA LEU A 345 22.55 -0.14 -9.87
C LEU A 345 23.82 -0.17 -9.01
N ILE A 346 23.89 -1.07 -8.01
CA ILE A 346 25.11 -1.28 -7.20
C ILE A 346 26.24 -1.82 -8.08
N GLY A 347 25.93 -2.75 -8.99
CA GLY A 347 26.90 -3.24 -10.00
C GLY A 347 27.41 -2.14 -10.93
N SER A 348 26.60 -1.09 -11.19
CA SER A 348 26.96 0.08 -11.99
C SER A 348 27.63 1.21 -11.17
N GLY A 349 27.92 0.98 -9.87
CA GLY A 349 28.64 1.94 -9.02
C GLY A 349 27.80 2.75 -8.02
N MET A 350 26.53 2.38 -7.83
CA MET A 350 25.70 2.95 -6.76
C MET A 350 26.28 2.62 -5.39
N GLY A 351 26.39 3.62 -4.52
CA GLY A 351 26.85 3.43 -3.14
C GLY A 351 25.83 2.68 -2.27
N LYS A 352 26.28 1.95 -1.24
CA LYS A 352 25.41 1.25 -0.29
C LYS A 352 24.48 2.21 0.47
N GLY A 353 24.93 3.44 0.76
CA GLY A 353 24.13 4.49 1.38
C GLY A 353 22.91 4.89 0.53
N PRO A 354 23.12 5.38 -0.70
CA PRO A 354 22.01 5.66 -1.62
C PRO A 354 21.09 4.46 -1.87
N ALA A 355 21.64 3.23 -1.89
CA ALA A 355 20.83 2.02 -2.02
C ALA A 355 19.86 1.84 -0.83
N LEU A 356 20.32 2.05 0.41
CA LEU A 356 19.44 2.03 1.58
C LEU A 356 18.42 3.16 1.54
N ALA A 357 18.84 4.38 1.15
CA ALA A 357 17.94 5.52 1.04
C ALA A 357 16.79 5.24 0.07
N LEU A 358 17.08 4.63 -1.08
CA LEU A 358 16.07 4.22 -2.06
C LEU A 358 15.14 3.12 -1.50
N LEU A 359 15.69 2.11 -0.81
CA LEU A 359 14.91 1.03 -0.19
C LEU A 359 13.96 1.50 0.92
N LEU A 360 14.28 2.59 1.60
CA LEU A 360 13.44 3.15 2.67
C LEU A 360 12.38 4.13 2.13
N ALA A 361 12.69 4.85 1.05
CA ALA A 361 11.76 5.78 0.43
C ALA A 361 10.79 5.13 -0.56
N GLY A 362 11.30 4.24 -1.41
CA GLY A 362 10.56 3.67 -2.55
C GLY A 362 9.27 2.94 -2.17
N PRO A 363 9.33 1.94 -1.29
CA PRO A 363 8.13 1.18 -0.88
C PRO A 363 7.04 2.06 -0.24
N ALA A 364 7.45 3.10 0.50
CA ALA A 364 6.53 3.95 1.26
C ALA A 364 5.91 5.06 0.43
N LEU A 365 6.57 5.52 -0.64
CA LEU A 365 6.16 6.75 -1.34
C LEU A 365 5.87 6.38 -2.78
N SER A 366 6.00 5.90 -3.64
CA SER A 366 5.74 5.90 -5.08
C SER A 366 4.74 6.97 -5.55
N LEU A 367 4.88 7.46 -6.78
CA LEU A 367 4.01 8.50 -7.33
C LEU A 367 2.52 8.13 -7.25
N PRO A 368 2.09 6.90 -7.60
CA PRO A 368 0.69 6.48 -7.44
C PRO A 368 0.20 6.57 -6.00
N ASN A 369 1.04 6.13 -5.05
CA ASN A 369 0.69 6.16 -3.63
C ASN A 369 0.54 7.60 -3.11
N MET A 370 1.43 8.51 -3.51
CA MET A 370 1.35 9.92 -3.13
C MET A 370 0.05 10.56 -3.60
N LEU A 371 -0.44 10.24 -4.81
CA LEU A 371 -1.71 10.74 -5.31
C LEU A 371 -2.90 10.22 -4.49
N VAL A 372 -2.88 8.95 -4.10
CA VAL A 372 -3.92 8.37 -3.23
C VAL A 372 -3.87 8.97 -1.84
N ILE A 373 -2.69 9.07 -1.23
CA ILE A 373 -2.50 9.69 0.09
C ILE A 373 -3.01 11.13 0.08
N ARG A 374 -2.74 11.88 -0.99
CA ARG A 374 -3.28 13.23 -1.18
C ARG A 374 -4.81 13.24 -1.21
N GLY A 375 -5.43 12.26 -1.85
CA GLY A 375 -6.89 12.09 -1.87
C GLY A 375 -7.51 11.80 -0.50
N ILE A 376 -6.73 11.22 0.43
CA ILE A 376 -7.19 10.85 1.78
C ILE A 376 -6.87 11.94 2.81
N LEU A 377 -5.62 12.41 2.85
CA LEU A 377 -5.10 13.36 3.86
C LEU A 377 -5.14 14.82 3.44
N GLY A 378 -5.32 15.09 2.14
CA GLY A 378 -5.15 16.43 1.56
C GLY A 378 -3.69 16.75 1.24
N THR A 379 -3.48 17.80 0.44
CA THR A 379 -2.17 18.17 -0.13
C THR A 379 -1.14 18.51 0.96
N LYS A 380 -1.52 19.30 1.97
CA LYS A 380 -0.61 19.79 3.03
C LYS A 380 0.01 18.63 3.81
N LYS A 381 -0.82 17.72 4.35
CA LYS A 381 -0.37 16.55 5.12
C LYS A 381 0.47 15.60 4.25
N THR A 382 0.11 15.44 2.99
CA THR A 382 0.87 14.60 2.05
C THR A 382 2.26 15.15 1.77
N ILE A 383 2.39 16.45 1.51
CA ILE A 383 3.70 17.06 1.27
C ILE A 383 4.60 16.89 2.50
N VAL A 384 4.09 17.15 3.70
CA VAL A 384 4.85 16.97 4.94
C VAL A 384 5.26 15.50 5.12
N TYR A 385 4.35 14.55 4.91
CA TYR A 385 4.66 13.13 4.99
C TYR A 385 5.78 12.72 4.03
N VAL A 386 5.66 13.10 2.76
CA VAL A 386 6.67 12.82 1.72
C VAL A 386 8.03 13.44 2.08
N SER A 387 8.02 14.69 2.51
CA SER A 387 9.26 15.39 2.92
C SER A 387 9.94 14.70 4.10
N LEU A 388 9.18 14.30 5.12
CA LEU A 388 9.72 13.58 6.27
C LEU A 388 10.34 12.24 5.85
N VAL A 389 9.68 11.46 5.00
CA VAL A 389 10.22 10.18 4.54
C VAL A 389 11.50 10.38 3.73
N VAL A 390 11.52 11.34 2.80
CA VAL A 390 12.72 11.66 1.98
C VAL A 390 13.89 12.08 2.86
N ILE A 391 13.66 12.99 3.81
CA ILE A 391 14.71 13.46 4.73
C ILE A 391 15.25 12.30 5.57
N MET A 392 14.36 11.50 6.16
CA MET A 392 14.76 10.37 7.00
C MET A 392 15.51 9.29 6.20
N ALA A 393 15.05 8.96 5.00
CA ALA A 393 15.74 8.04 4.13
C ALA A 393 17.14 8.54 3.73
N THR A 394 17.27 9.83 3.40
CA THR A 394 18.54 10.46 3.06
C THR A 394 19.52 10.38 4.24
N ILE A 395 19.09 10.77 5.44
CA ILE A 395 19.92 10.71 6.65
C ILE A 395 20.41 9.29 6.91
N SER A 396 19.52 8.30 6.82
CA SER A 396 19.88 6.90 7.02
C SER A 396 20.84 6.37 5.99
N GLY A 397 20.64 6.73 4.74
CA GLY A 397 21.57 6.36 3.68
C GLY A 397 22.98 6.88 3.98
N ILE A 398 23.10 8.14 4.38
CA ILE A 398 24.42 8.73 4.75
C ILE A 398 25.05 7.96 5.91
N PHE A 399 24.31 7.76 7.01
CA PHE A 399 24.83 7.04 8.17
C PHE A 399 25.25 5.61 7.82
N PHE A 400 24.42 4.90 7.10
CA PHE A 400 24.72 3.53 6.69
C PHE A 400 25.91 3.48 5.75
N GLY A 401 26.02 4.39 4.79
CA GLY A 401 27.15 4.47 3.88
C GLY A 401 28.47 4.81 4.58
N ILE A 402 28.45 5.57 5.70
CA ILE A 402 29.66 5.82 6.54
C ILE A 402 30.09 4.54 7.29
N ILE A 403 29.12 3.76 7.79
CA ILE A 403 29.42 2.54 8.58
C ILE A 403 29.93 1.40 7.69
N THR A 404 29.50 1.36 6.43
CA THR A 404 29.79 0.25 5.51
C THR A 404 30.91 0.51 4.51
N HIS A 405 31.57 1.65 4.65
CA HIS A 405 32.79 2.01 3.88
C HIS A 405 34.02 1.37 4.46
#